data_cc3c62cb45018f3fdd81fe9d8238ea4a
#
_entry.id   cc3c62cb45018f3fdd81fe9d8238ea4a
#
_cell.length_a   1.000
_cell.length_b   1.000
_cell.length_c   1.000
_cell.angle_alpha   90.00
_cell.angle_beta   90.00
_cell.angle_gamma   90.00
#
_symmetry.space_group_name_H-M   'P 1'
#
loop_
_entity.id
_entity.type
_entity.pdbx_description
1 polymer ?
#
loop_
_entity_poly.entity_id
_entity_poly.type
_entity_poly.pdbx_seq_one_letter_code
_entity_poly.pdbx_strand_id
1 'polypeptide(L)'
;MSLKVLDPGPLTTVQDAGRTGYAAKGYRVCGAVDSYAYRLGNMLIGNAPGAAVLECTLRGAALQFETDTVFALTGAVSPAALDGVPVPYYAPLFAKAGSTLQMGMASTGLRSYLAVGGGIATLPVLGSRATDLKCCIGGLDGRKLAKGDTLPTGLCDTTALWQKIITCHLDRPLQDTCITTALHPVRTLGTQTFPLLRTVPGPQDAAFTSAGLHIFTHSVYQLTPNCDRMACKLAGPAIEMKHGADILSDGIAAGSVQISADSQPIVMLTDHQTTGGYAKIATVISADLPVLAQLRPGQAVAFAFVSPAQAVRAARRQAAILQQIAARLL
;
A
#
# COMPACT_ATOMS: atom_id res chain seq x y z
N MET A 1 11.03 -19.59 -14.46
CA MET A 1 9.77 -19.57 -13.71
C MET A 1 9.03 -18.32 -14.10
N SER A 2 7.71 -18.39 -14.32
CA SER A 2 6.93 -17.27 -14.83
C SER A 2 5.44 -17.37 -14.48
N LEU A 3 4.77 -16.20 -14.55
CA LEU A 3 3.33 -16.06 -14.43
C LEU A 3 2.79 -15.51 -15.75
N LYS A 4 1.75 -16.11 -16.30
CA LYS A 4 1.04 -15.60 -17.48
C LYS A 4 -0.20 -14.83 -17.06
N VAL A 5 -0.37 -13.63 -17.58
CA VAL A 5 -1.52 -12.77 -17.30
C VAL A 5 -2.70 -13.13 -18.21
N LEU A 6 -3.77 -13.67 -17.65
CA LEU A 6 -4.99 -14.01 -18.38
C LEU A 6 -5.96 -12.84 -18.43
N ASP A 7 -6.09 -12.13 -17.32
CA ASP A 7 -6.84 -10.87 -17.18
C ASP A 7 -6.12 -9.98 -16.15
N PRO A 8 -5.63 -8.80 -16.50
CA PRO A 8 -4.88 -7.95 -15.59
C PRO A 8 -5.76 -7.21 -14.57
N GLY A 9 -7.07 -7.23 -14.69
CA GLY A 9 -7.94 -6.33 -13.95
C GLY A 9 -7.82 -4.86 -14.41
N PRO A 10 -8.45 -3.93 -13.71
CA PRO A 10 -8.46 -2.50 -14.09
C PRO A 10 -7.06 -1.87 -14.00
N LEU A 11 -6.34 -2.19 -12.92
CA LEU A 11 -5.01 -1.67 -12.66
C LEU A 11 -4.21 -2.67 -11.83
N THR A 12 -3.31 -3.39 -12.48
CA THR A 12 -2.32 -4.26 -11.84
C THR A 12 -0.93 -3.84 -12.28
N THR A 13 -0.03 -3.65 -11.30
CA THR A 13 1.35 -3.23 -11.51
C THR A 13 2.30 -4.05 -10.66
N VAL A 14 3.55 -4.16 -11.11
CA VAL A 14 4.64 -4.70 -10.28
C VAL A 14 5.07 -3.63 -9.30
N GLN A 15 5.13 -3.95 -8.01
CA GLN A 15 5.55 -3.03 -6.97
C GLN A 15 6.50 -3.72 -5.98
N ASP A 16 7.47 -2.97 -5.47
CA ASP A 16 8.39 -3.40 -4.42
C ASP A 16 8.47 -2.36 -3.29
N ALA A 17 9.59 -2.25 -2.61
CA ALA A 17 9.82 -1.26 -1.54
C ALA A 17 9.96 0.19 -2.05
N GLY A 18 10.05 0.38 -3.37
CA GLY A 18 10.20 1.67 -4.02
C GLY A 18 11.64 2.07 -4.31
N ARG A 19 11.78 3.09 -5.15
CA ARG A 19 13.02 3.65 -5.73
C ARG A 19 13.58 4.75 -4.83
N THR A 20 14.29 4.38 -3.77
CA THR A 20 14.84 5.33 -2.80
C THR A 20 16.15 5.94 -3.28
N GLY A 21 16.47 7.18 -2.80
CA GLY A 21 17.73 7.86 -3.06
C GLY A 21 17.78 8.72 -4.33
N TYR A 22 16.70 8.77 -5.12
CA TYR A 22 16.68 9.49 -6.40
C TYR A 22 15.71 10.68 -6.42
N ALA A 23 15.07 11.02 -5.30
CA ALA A 23 14.13 12.13 -5.21
C ALA A 23 14.76 13.49 -5.59
N ALA A 24 16.03 13.74 -5.20
CA ALA A 24 16.76 14.94 -5.58
C ALA A 24 17.02 15.07 -7.10
N LYS A 25 16.89 13.96 -7.84
CA LYS A 25 16.95 13.94 -9.31
C LYS A 25 15.58 13.97 -9.99
N GLY A 26 14.50 14.18 -9.21
CA GLY A 26 13.12 14.25 -9.69
C GLY A 26 12.43 12.90 -9.86
N TYR A 27 13.08 11.77 -9.56
CA TYR A 27 12.44 10.46 -9.64
C TYR A 27 11.58 10.18 -8.41
N ARG A 28 10.37 9.67 -8.64
CA ARG A 28 9.44 9.27 -7.59
C ARG A 28 9.90 7.99 -6.93
N VAL A 29 9.57 7.87 -5.63
CA VAL A 29 9.87 6.64 -4.89
C VAL A 29 9.03 5.48 -5.41
N CYS A 30 7.73 5.68 -5.63
CA CYS A 30 6.79 4.62 -5.99
C CYS A 30 6.77 3.48 -4.95
N GLY A 31 6.58 2.24 -5.39
CA GLY A 31 6.47 1.08 -4.51
C GLY A 31 5.04 0.80 -4.06
N ALA A 32 4.87 -0.25 -3.26
CA ALA A 32 3.56 -0.66 -2.77
C ALA A 32 2.91 0.42 -1.89
N VAL A 33 1.66 0.80 -2.21
CA VAL A 33 0.94 1.86 -1.47
C VAL A 33 0.61 1.41 -0.05
N ASP A 34 0.15 0.15 0.13
CA ASP A 34 0.04 -0.50 1.43
C ASP A 34 1.33 -1.28 1.72
N SER A 35 2.31 -0.59 2.30
CA SER A 35 3.61 -1.18 2.63
C SER A 35 3.54 -2.30 3.65
N TYR A 36 2.47 -2.35 4.48
CA TYR A 36 2.29 -3.40 5.46
C TYR A 36 1.81 -4.69 4.79
N ALA A 37 0.72 -4.63 4.02
CA ALA A 37 0.19 -5.80 3.30
C ALA A 37 1.23 -6.38 2.33
N TYR A 38 1.96 -5.52 1.61
CA TYR A 38 3.08 -5.90 0.76
C TYR A 38 4.14 -6.74 1.49
N ARG A 39 4.64 -6.23 2.62
CA ARG A 39 5.66 -6.92 3.42
C ARG A 39 5.12 -8.21 4.01
N LEU A 40 3.89 -8.17 4.51
CA LEU A 40 3.22 -9.34 5.08
C LEU A 40 3.11 -10.49 4.07
N GLY A 41 2.71 -10.19 2.81
CA GLY A 41 2.64 -11.18 1.75
C GLY A 41 3.99 -11.86 1.49
N ASN A 42 5.06 -11.07 1.40
CA ASN A 42 6.41 -11.61 1.23
C ASN A 42 6.87 -12.46 2.43
N MET A 43 6.59 -12.00 3.65
CA MET A 43 6.96 -12.72 4.87
C MET A 43 6.23 -14.04 5.03
N LEU A 44 4.95 -14.12 4.64
CA LEU A 44 4.16 -15.35 4.70
C LEU A 44 4.74 -16.50 3.89
N ILE A 45 5.51 -16.19 2.85
CA ILE A 45 6.11 -17.18 1.95
C ILE A 45 7.65 -17.14 1.98
N GLY A 46 8.25 -16.54 3.03
CA GLY A 46 9.69 -16.53 3.22
C GLY A 46 10.50 -15.78 2.17
N ASN A 47 9.89 -14.88 1.41
CA ASN A 47 10.60 -14.01 0.48
C ASN A 47 11.48 -12.99 1.20
N ALA A 48 12.51 -12.48 0.51
CA ALA A 48 13.25 -11.30 0.95
C ALA A 48 12.28 -10.11 1.14
N PRO A 49 12.48 -9.26 2.18
CA PRO A 49 11.56 -8.15 2.49
C PRO A 49 11.35 -7.14 1.35
N GLY A 50 12.30 -7.06 0.41
CA GLY A 50 12.25 -6.18 -0.75
C GLY A 50 11.75 -6.85 -2.05
N ALA A 51 11.33 -8.12 -2.00
CA ALA A 51 10.87 -8.84 -3.19
C ALA A 51 9.65 -8.16 -3.82
N ALA A 52 9.65 -8.01 -5.15
CA ALA A 52 8.54 -7.39 -5.85
C ALA A 52 7.31 -8.32 -5.92
N VAL A 53 6.14 -7.71 -5.86
CA VAL A 53 4.83 -8.35 -5.86
C VAL A 53 3.94 -7.73 -6.95
N LEU A 54 2.77 -8.29 -7.18
CA LEU A 54 1.72 -7.60 -7.93
C LEU A 54 0.81 -6.84 -6.96
N GLU A 55 0.58 -5.57 -7.26
CA GLU A 55 -0.45 -4.74 -6.62
C GLU A 55 -1.63 -4.60 -7.57
N CYS A 56 -2.81 -5.06 -7.14
CA CYS A 56 -4.06 -4.97 -7.89
C CYS A 56 -4.99 -3.95 -7.21
N THR A 57 -5.59 -3.06 -7.99
CA THR A 57 -6.52 -2.05 -7.48
C THR A 57 -7.95 -2.41 -7.83
N LEU A 58 -8.85 -2.46 -6.85
CA LEU A 58 -10.29 -2.68 -6.90
C LEU A 58 -10.66 -4.12 -7.27
N ARG A 59 -10.27 -4.61 -8.43
CA ARG A 59 -10.46 -6.00 -8.87
C ARG A 59 -9.09 -6.63 -9.11
N GLY A 60 -8.90 -7.85 -8.60
CA GLY A 60 -7.68 -8.59 -8.79
C GLY A 60 -7.51 -9.14 -10.20
N ALA A 61 -6.34 -9.66 -10.48
CA ALA A 61 -5.98 -10.26 -11.76
C ALA A 61 -6.40 -11.75 -11.84
N ALA A 62 -6.49 -12.28 -13.08
CA ALA A 62 -6.47 -13.72 -13.35
C ALA A 62 -5.10 -14.07 -13.95
N LEU A 63 -4.42 -15.06 -13.36
CA LEU A 63 -3.04 -15.43 -13.66
C LEU A 63 -2.91 -16.95 -13.75
N GLN A 64 -2.04 -17.43 -14.65
CA GLN A 64 -1.65 -18.83 -14.71
C GLN A 64 -0.21 -18.99 -14.22
N PHE A 65 0.01 -19.95 -13.33
CA PHE A 65 1.34 -20.33 -12.85
C PHE A 65 1.98 -21.30 -13.87
N GLU A 66 3.11 -20.94 -14.47
CA GLU A 66 3.78 -21.81 -15.44
C GLU A 66 4.71 -22.83 -14.77
N THR A 67 4.96 -22.70 -13.48
CA THR A 67 5.74 -23.62 -12.64
C THR A 67 5.09 -23.76 -11.28
N ASP A 68 5.41 -24.84 -10.57
CA ASP A 68 5.03 -25.01 -9.16
C ASP A 68 5.48 -23.80 -8.36
N THR A 69 4.57 -23.20 -7.57
CA THR A 69 4.81 -21.92 -6.91
C THR A 69 4.12 -21.86 -5.55
N VAL A 70 4.82 -21.35 -4.54
CA VAL A 70 4.19 -20.92 -3.28
C VAL A 70 3.83 -19.45 -3.46
N PHE A 71 2.63 -19.07 -3.02
CA PHE A 71 2.16 -17.68 -3.12
C PHE A 71 1.33 -17.27 -1.90
N ALA A 72 1.09 -15.98 -1.72
CA ALA A 72 0.19 -15.45 -0.71
C ALA A 72 -0.58 -14.25 -1.24
N LEU A 73 -1.84 -14.13 -0.77
CA LEU A 73 -2.71 -12.99 -1.03
C LEU A 73 -2.85 -12.15 0.23
N THR A 74 -2.68 -10.83 0.13
CA THR A 74 -2.80 -9.89 1.25
C THR A 74 -3.47 -8.58 0.81
N GLY A 75 -3.72 -7.67 1.76
CA GLY A 75 -4.38 -6.39 1.50
C GLY A 75 -5.90 -6.51 1.40
N ALA A 76 -6.49 -5.88 0.40
CA ALA A 76 -7.93 -5.93 0.16
C ALA A 76 -8.40 -7.36 -0.11
N VAL A 77 -9.45 -7.78 0.57
CA VAL A 77 -10.01 -9.13 0.41
C VAL A 77 -11.02 -9.15 -0.73
N SER A 78 -10.90 -10.13 -1.61
CA SER A 78 -11.84 -10.42 -2.69
C SER A 78 -12.14 -11.92 -2.75
N PRO A 79 -13.21 -12.36 -3.39
CA PRO A 79 -13.33 -13.75 -3.79
C PRO A 79 -12.11 -14.15 -4.62
N ALA A 80 -11.39 -15.15 -4.16
CA ALA A 80 -10.22 -15.69 -4.88
C ALA A 80 -10.36 -17.20 -5.01
N ALA A 81 -10.02 -17.75 -6.16
CA ALA A 81 -10.08 -19.19 -6.43
C ALA A 81 -8.85 -19.65 -7.21
N LEU A 82 -8.30 -20.79 -6.84
CA LEU A 82 -7.28 -21.52 -7.59
C LEU A 82 -7.95 -22.73 -8.25
N ASP A 83 -7.95 -22.77 -9.58
CA ASP A 83 -8.63 -23.80 -10.37
C ASP A 83 -10.11 -23.98 -9.98
N GLY A 84 -10.80 -22.86 -9.68
CA GLY A 84 -12.19 -22.85 -9.26
C GLY A 84 -12.43 -23.16 -7.77
N VAL A 85 -11.41 -23.58 -7.02
CA VAL A 85 -11.52 -23.84 -5.59
C VAL A 85 -11.19 -22.56 -4.80
N PRO A 86 -12.09 -22.10 -3.91
CA PRO A 86 -11.85 -20.91 -3.10
C PRO A 86 -10.57 -21.03 -2.27
N VAL A 87 -9.78 -19.95 -2.24
CA VAL A 87 -8.55 -19.88 -1.44
C VAL A 87 -8.57 -18.69 -0.47
N PRO A 88 -8.00 -18.85 0.73
CA PRO A 88 -7.97 -17.79 1.72
C PRO A 88 -6.95 -16.71 1.40
N TYR A 89 -7.18 -15.51 1.96
CA TYR A 89 -6.17 -14.46 2.11
C TYR A 89 -5.34 -14.68 3.38
N TYR A 90 -4.17 -14.07 3.43
CA TYR A 90 -3.27 -14.06 4.59
C TYR A 90 -2.75 -15.44 5.02
N ALA A 91 -2.65 -16.34 4.06
CA ALA A 91 -2.05 -17.67 4.24
C ALA A 91 -1.05 -17.95 3.10
N PRO A 92 -0.01 -18.74 3.35
CA PRO A 92 0.75 -19.37 2.27
C PRO A 92 -0.14 -20.38 1.52
N LEU A 93 -0.02 -20.39 0.20
CA LEU A 93 -0.77 -21.23 -0.70
C LEU A 93 0.19 -21.88 -1.70
N PHE A 94 -0.17 -23.06 -2.22
CA PHE A 94 0.60 -23.76 -3.23
C PHE A 94 -0.21 -23.88 -4.52
N ALA A 95 0.41 -23.52 -5.64
CA ALA A 95 -0.12 -23.72 -6.98
C ALA A 95 0.78 -24.66 -7.77
N LYS A 96 0.20 -25.66 -8.44
CA LYS A 96 0.90 -26.50 -9.40
C LYS A 96 1.10 -25.76 -10.73
N ALA A 97 2.08 -26.18 -11.49
CA ALA A 97 2.28 -25.72 -12.86
C ALA A 97 0.98 -25.93 -13.68
N GLY A 98 0.58 -24.89 -14.41
CA GLY A 98 -0.67 -24.85 -15.16
C GLY A 98 -1.88 -24.35 -14.39
N SER A 99 -1.84 -24.29 -13.05
CA SER A 99 -2.96 -23.80 -12.22
C SER A 99 -3.27 -22.32 -12.50
N THR A 100 -4.54 -21.98 -12.41
CA THR A 100 -5.06 -20.62 -12.65
C THR A 100 -5.62 -20.01 -11.37
N LEU A 101 -5.05 -18.89 -10.95
CA LEU A 101 -5.59 -18.05 -9.88
C LEU A 101 -6.52 -17.01 -10.49
N GLN A 102 -7.73 -16.89 -9.95
CA GLN A 102 -8.69 -15.83 -10.29
C GLN A 102 -8.99 -15.01 -9.04
N MET A 103 -8.85 -13.69 -9.13
CA MET A 103 -9.17 -12.77 -8.05
C MET A 103 -10.32 -11.85 -8.50
N GLY A 104 -11.37 -11.79 -7.70
CA GLY A 104 -12.57 -11.00 -7.99
C GLY A 104 -12.50 -9.54 -7.57
N MET A 105 -13.67 -8.91 -7.50
CA MET A 105 -13.85 -7.55 -6.98
C MET A 105 -13.60 -7.55 -5.47
N ALA A 106 -12.81 -6.61 -4.99
CA ALA A 106 -12.54 -6.48 -3.56
C ALA A 106 -13.85 -6.21 -2.79
N SER A 107 -14.13 -7.02 -1.78
CA SER A 107 -15.26 -6.83 -0.86
C SER A 107 -14.91 -5.83 0.23
N THR A 108 -13.67 -5.86 0.72
CA THR A 108 -13.13 -4.92 1.70
C THR A 108 -11.78 -4.37 1.23
N GLY A 109 -11.47 -3.13 1.57
CA GLY A 109 -10.23 -2.48 1.12
C GLY A 109 -10.25 -2.09 -0.36
N LEU A 110 -9.14 -1.65 -0.89
CA LEU A 110 -8.98 -1.16 -2.26
C LEU A 110 -7.88 -1.89 -3.01
N ARG A 111 -6.76 -2.21 -2.35
CA ARG A 111 -5.55 -2.76 -2.97
C ARG A 111 -5.21 -4.13 -2.41
N SER A 112 -5.20 -5.14 -3.29
CA SER A 112 -4.73 -6.49 -2.96
C SER A 112 -3.34 -6.73 -3.53
N TYR A 113 -2.59 -7.60 -2.87
CA TYR A 113 -1.22 -7.95 -3.22
C TYR A 113 -1.10 -9.45 -3.43
N LEU A 114 -0.42 -9.82 -4.51
CA LEU A 114 0.01 -11.20 -4.76
C LEU A 114 1.52 -11.27 -4.62
N ALA A 115 2.00 -11.92 -3.59
CA ALA A 115 3.39 -12.32 -3.43
C ALA A 115 3.57 -13.75 -3.97
N VAL A 116 4.66 -13.98 -4.69
CA VAL A 116 5.02 -15.31 -5.23
C VAL A 116 6.42 -15.70 -4.81
N GLY A 117 6.70 -16.98 -4.67
CA GLY A 117 8.01 -17.48 -4.29
C GLY A 117 9.12 -16.95 -5.20
N GLY A 118 10.17 -16.36 -4.60
CA GLY A 118 11.25 -15.68 -5.31
C GLY A 118 10.93 -14.25 -5.77
N GLY A 119 9.66 -13.79 -5.62
CA GLY A 119 9.19 -12.47 -6.06
C GLY A 119 9.08 -12.31 -7.58
N ILE A 120 8.51 -11.22 -8.04
CA ILE A 120 8.49 -10.84 -9.47
C ILE A 120 9.89 -10.35 -9.86
N ALA A 121 10.47 -10.92 -10.92
CA ALA A 121 11.86 -10.73 -11.31
C ALA A 121 12.04 -9.89 -12.58
N THR A 122 11.19 -8.88 -12.80
CA THR A 122 11.39 -7.88 -13.85
C THR A 122 12.71 -7.11 -13.63
N LEU A 123 13.24 -6.49 -14.69
CA LEU A 123 14.51 -5.76 -14.60
C LEU A 123 14.36 -4.55 -13.66
N PRO A 124 15.27 -4.38 -12.69
CA PRO A 124 15.25 -3.21 -11.81
C PRO A 124 15.70 -1.96 -12.56
N VAL A 125 15.03 -0.84 -12.29
CA VAL A 125 15.40 0.50 -12.77
C VAL A 125 15.73 1.37 -11.56
N LEU A 126 16.95 1.90 -11.50
CA LEU A 126 17.44 2.65 -10.34
C LEU A 126 17.27 1.88 -9.01
N GLY A 127 17.59 0.59 -9.03
CA GLY A 127 17.55 -0.29 -7.86
C GLY A 127 16.17 -0.78 -7.44
N SER A 128 15.10 -0.47 -8.18
CA SER A 128 13.73 -0.88 -7.86
C SER A 128 13.00 -1.47 -9.07
N ARG A 129 12.09 -2.43 -8.80
CA ARG A 129 11.16 -3.00 -9.78
C ARG A 129 9.79 -2.31 -9.76
N ALA A 130 9.60 -1.30 -8.91
CA ALA A 130 8.34 -0.57 -8.83
C ALA A 130 8.01 0.11 -10.16
N THR A 131 6.78 -0.08 -10.62
CA THR A 131 6.25 0.62 -11.79
C THR A 131 5.97 2.08 -11.43
N ASP A 132 6.53 3.01 -12.19
CA ASP A 132 6.13 4.42 -12.24
C ASP A 132 5.39 4.64 -13.56
N LEU A 133 4.07 4.68 -13.49
CA LEU A 133 3.21 4.84 -14.67
C LEU A 133 3.39 6.21 -15.35
N LYS A 134 3.81 7.23 -14.61
CA LYS A 134 3.94 8.59 -15.13
C LYS A 134 5.26 8.80 -15.87
N CYS A 135 6.34 8.20 -15.33
CA CYS A 135 7.65 8.22 -15.98
C CYS A 135 7.85 7.06 -16.95
N CYS A 136 6.91 6.11 -17.01
CA CYS A 136 6.98 4.89 -17.83
C CYS A 136 8.25 4.08 -17.56
N ILE A 137 8.61 3.87 -16.29
CA ILE A 137 9.81 3.11 -15.89
C ILE A 137 9.49 2.04 -14.84
N GLY A 138 10.36 1.04 -14.76
CA GLY A 138 10.23 -0.09 -13.82
C GLY A 138 9.09 -1.04 -14.19
N GLY A 139 8.78 -1.97 -13.28
CA GLY A 139 7.74 -2.98 -13.52
C GLY A 139 7.97 -3.81 -14.77
N LEU A 140 6.92 -4.02 -15.53
CA LEU A 140 6.97 -4.56 -16.88
C LEU A 140 6.79 -3.39 -17.85
N ASP A 141 7.88 -2.95 -18.49
CA ASP A 141 7.92 -1.87 -19.48
C ASP A 141 7.32 -0.52 -19.01
N GLY A 142 7.38 -0.22 -17.71
CA GLY A 142 6.87 1.03 -17.14
C GLY A 142 5.35 1.23 -17.24
N ARG A 143 4.58 0.16 -17.47
CA ARG A 143 3.14 0.20 -17.69
C ARG A 143 2.37 -0.74 -16.73
N LYS A 144 1.05 -0.58 -16.69
CA LYS A 144 0.18 -1.60 -16.10
C LYS A 144 0.24 -2.89 -16.93
N LEU A 145 -0.04 -4.01 -16.29
CA LEU A 145 -0.11 -5.30 -16.97
C LEU A 145 -1.23 -5.33 -18.01
N ALA A 146 -1.02 -6.12 -19.04
CA ALA A 146 -1.98 -6.42 -20.10
C ALA A 146 -2.21 -7.93 -20.20
N LYS A 147 -3.34 -8.30 -20.80
CA LYS A 147 -3.62 -9.71 -21.11
C LYS A 147 -2.54 -10.26 -22.05
N GLY A 148 -2.02 -11.43 -21.74
CA GLY A 148 -0.98 -12.11 -22.50
C GLY A 148 0.45 -11.81 -21.99
N ASP A 149 0.64 -10.84 -21.09
CA ASP A 149 1.95 -10.60 -20.49
C ASP A 149 2.47 -11.85 -19.77
N THR A 150 3.78 -12.05 -19.84
CA THR A 150 4.49 -13.07 -19.07
C THR A 150 5.47 -12.40 -18.11
N LEU A 151 5.33 -12.69 -16.84
CA LEU A 151 6.14 -12.10 -15.77
C LEU A 151 7.17 -13.11 -15.27
N PRO A 152 8.47 -12.84 -15.38
CA PRO A 152 9.48 -13.69 -14.76
C PRO A 152 9.33 -13.63 -13.23
N THR A 153 9.54 -14.78 -12.59
CA THR A 153 9.67 -14.89 -11.13
C THR A 153 11.09 -15.30 -10.75
N GLY A 154 11.50 -14.88 -9.54
CA GLY A 154 12.82 -15.22 -9.02
C GLY A 154 12.94 -16.73 -8.70
N LEU A 155 14.17 -17.14 -8.42
CA LEU A 155 14.44 -18.52 -8.01
C LEU A 155 13.88 -18.77 -6.60
N CYS A 156 13.22 -19.90 -6.43
CA CYS A 156 12.69 -20.38 -5.16
C CYS A 156 12.71 -21.91 -5.18
N ASP A 157 13.24 -22.53 -4.14
CA ASP A 157 13.03 -23.95 -3.91
C ASP A 157 11.61 -24.13 -3.34
N THR A 158 10.64 -24.17 -4.25
CA THR A 158 9.22 -24.28 -3.95
C THR A 158 8.89 -25.52 -3.13
N THR A 159 9.55 -26.65 -3.43
CA THR A 159 9.31 -27.92 -2.74
C THR A 159 9.77 -27.85 -1.29
N ALA A 160 11.01 -27.43 -1.06
CA ALA A 160 11.54 -27.29 0.29
C ALA A 160 10.77 -26.25 1.11
N LEU A 161 10.42 -25.11 0.49
CA LEU A 161 9.63 -24.07 1.15
C LEU A 161 8.24 -24.58 1.55
N TRP A 162 7.52 -25.24 0.62
CA TRP A 162 6.18 -25.78 0.91
C TRP A 162 6.21 -26.85 1.99
N GLN A 163 7.19 -27.76 1.92
CA GLN A 163 7.37 -28.78 2.94
C GLN A 163 7.60 -28.16 4.33
N LYS A 164 8.41 -27.12 4.42
CA LYS A 164 8.64 -26.37 5.66
C LYS A 164 7.34 -25.74 6.19
N ILE A 165 6.57 -25.07 5.30
CA ILE A 165 5.28 -24.44 5.67
C ILE A 165 4.32 -25.47 6.28
N ILE A 166 4.16 -26.63 5.64
CA ILE A 166 3.28 -27.70 6.13
C ILE A 166 3.79 -28.29 7.44
N THR A 167 5.09 -28.57 7.54
CA THR A 167 5.70 -29.15 8.75
C THR A 167 5.55 -28.22 9.97
N CYS A 168 5.63 -26.91 9.75
CA CYS A 168 5.46 -25.90 10.79
C CYS A 168 3.99 -25.49 11.01
N HIS A 169 3.02 -26.09 10.33
CA HIS A 169 1.59 -25.76 10.38
C HIS A 169 1.28 -24.28 10.10
N LEU A 170 2.00 -23.69 9.14
CA LEU A 170 1.88 -22.28 8.75
C LEU A 170 0.92 -22.07 7.56
N ASP A 171 0.33 -23.12 7.02
CA ASP A 171 -0.61 -23.13 5.90
C ASP A 171 -2.01 -22.58 6.26
N ARG A 172 -2.18 -22.07 7.47
CA ARG A 172 -3.43 -21.50 7.97
C ARG A 172 -3.46 -19.97 7.83
N PRO A 173 -4.64 -19.37 7.62
CA PRO A 173 -4.77 -17.93 7.63
C PRO A 173 -4.31 -17.31 8.96
N LEU A 174 -3.68 -16.15 8.86
CA LEU A 174 -3.37 -15.35 10.07
C LEU A 174 -4.65 -14.90 10.74
N GLN A 175 -4.58 -14.76 12.06
CA GLN A 175 -5.68 -14.17 12.84
C GLN A 175 -5.86 -12.69 12.48
N ASP A 176 -7.08 -12.18 12.61
CA ASP A 176 -7.46 -10.79 12.27
C ASP A 176 -6.60 -9.74 13.00
N THR A 177 -6.07 -10.05 14.19
CA THR A 177 -5.19 -9.15 14.95
C THR A 177 -3.89 -8.78 14.24
N CYS A 178 -3.51 -9.52 13.19
CA CYS A 178 -2.33 -9.25 12.38
C CYS A 178 -2.65 -8.48 11.10
N ILE A 179 -3.92 -8.20 10.82
CA ILE A 179 -4.37 -7.50 9.61
C ILE A 179 -4.41 -5.99 9.87
N THR A 180 -4.09 -5.20 8.86
CA THR A 180 -3.89 -3.74 8.93
C THR A 180 -5.02 -3.00 9.68
N THR A 181 -6.27 -3.38 9.44
CA THR A 181 -7.44 -2.68 10.00
C THR A 181 -7.60 -2.82 11.51
N ALA A 182 -7.12 -3.92 12.11
CA ALA A 182 -7.21 -4.14 13.56
C ALA A 182 -6.14 -3.38 14.38
N LEU A 183 -5.13 -2.82 13.72
CA LEU A 183 -3.96 -2.20 14.36
C LEU A 183 -4.07 -0.68 14.48
N HIS A 184 -5.11 -0.08 13.89
CA HIS A 184 -5.21 1.37 13.76
C HIS A 184 -6.23 1.98 14.72
N PRO A 185 -5.93 3.15 15.29
CA PRO A 185 -6.88 3.87 16.10
C PRO A 185 -8.06 4.35 15.26
N VAL A 186 -9.18 4.51 15.93
CA VAL A 186 -10.41 5.04 15.35
C VAL A 186 -10.88 6.24 16.16
N ARG A 187 -11.66 7.11 15.54
CA ARG A 187 -12.39 8.21 16.20
C ARG A 187 -13.87 7.95 16.09
N THR A 188 -14.56 7.97 17.21
CA THR A 188 -16.02 7.89 17.26
C THR A 188 -16.62 9.29 17.38
N LEU A 189 -17.54 9.64 16.50
CA LEU A 189 -18.32 10.86 16.53
C LEU A 189 -19.81 10.48 16.47
N GLY A 190 -20.53 10.71 17.55
CA GLY A 190 -21.89 10.17 17.70
C GLY A 190 -21.91 8.66 17.64
N THR A 191 -22.65 8.10 16.67
CA THR A 191 -22.75 6.65 16.42
C THR A 191 -21.77 6.13 15.37
N GLN A 192 -21.03 7.01 14.69
CA GLN A 192 -20.14 6.65 13.58
C GLN A 192 -18.68 6.59 14.04
N THR A 193 -17.96 5.62 13.49
CA THR A 193 -16.54 5.41 13.76
C THR A 193 -15.74 5.54 12.48
N PHE A 194 -14.64 6.32 12.54
CA PHE A 194 -13.79 6.64 11.42
C PHE A 194 -12.34 6.24 11.70
N PRO A 195 -11.59 5.75 10.70
CA PRO A 195 -10.15 5.60 10.81
C PRO A 195 -9.51 6.92 11.25
N LEU A 196 -8.65 6.87 12.26
CA LEU A 196 -7.92 8.03 12.77
C LEU A 196 -6.50 8.01 12.23
N LEU A 197 -6.19 8.89 11.30
CA LEU A 197 -4.84 9.08 10.77
C LEU A 197 -4.04 9.98 11.72
N ARG A 198 -3.03 9.41 12.35
CA ARG A 198 -2.11 10.16 13.20
C ARG A 198 -1.14 10.95 12.34
N THR A 199 -0.90 12.21 12.72
CA THR A 199 -0.05 13.11 11.97
C THR A 199 0.94 13.81 12.88
N VAL A 200 2.11 14.14 12.38
CA VAL A 200 3.02 15.11 12.99
C VAL A 200 2.79 16.48 12.34
N PRO A 201 2.94 17.62 13.06
CA PRO A 201 2.86 18.96 12.47
C PRO A 201 3.76 19.07 11.23
N GLY A 202 3.29 19.74 10.22
CA GLY A 202 4.02 19.95 8.98
C GLY A 202 5.01 21.11 9.06
N PRO A 203 5.92 21.24 8.09
CA PRO A 203 6.91 22.31 8.07
C PRO A 203 6.30 23.71 7.87
N GLN A 204 5.07 23.82 7.41
CA GLN A 204 4.34 25.07 7.25
C GLN A 204 3.11 25.15 8.15
N ASP A 205 3.08 24.45 9.30
CA ASP A 205 1.97 24.51 10.25
C ASP A 205 1.68 25.95 10.74
N ALA A 206 2.72 26.78 10.83
CA ALA A 206 2.60 28.21 11.17
C ALA A 206 1.82 29.06 10.15
N ALA A 207 1.60 28.55 8.92
CA ALA A 207 0.78 29.23 7.91
C ALA A 207 -0.73 29.13 8.18
N PHE A 208 -1.15 28.27 9.10
CA PHE A 208 -2.54 28.03 9.45
C PHE A 208 -2.93 28.81 10.70
N THR A 209 -4.22 29.20 10.80
CA THR A 209 -4.75 29.80 12.01
C THR A 209 -4.97 28.72 13.09
N SER A 210 -5.11 29.13 14.35
CA SER A 210 -5.48 28.18 15.40
C SER A 210 -6.85 27.53 15.14
N ALA A 211 -7.79 28.25 14.53
CA ALA A 211 -9.07 27.71 14.09
C ALA A 211 -8.88 26.66 12.99
N GLY A 212 -8.01 26.90 11.98
CA GLY A 212 -7.68 25.95 10.93
C GLY A 212 -7.06 24.66 11.46
N LEU A 213 -6.10 24.76 12.38
CA LEU A 213 -5.50 23.60 13.05
C LEU A 213 -6.52 22.81 13.88
N HIS A 214 -7.44 23.53 14.56
CA HIS A 214 -8.53 22.91 15.31
C HIS A 214 -9.50 22.18 14.38
N ILE A 215 -9.95 22.81 13.31
CA ILE A 215 -10.82 22.21 12.30
C ILE A 215 -10.17 20.95 11.72
N PHE A 216 -8.89 21.02 11.32
CA PHE A 216 -8.16 19.87 10.77
C PHE A 216 -8.20 18.65 11.70
N THR A 217 -8.00 18.85 13.01
CA THR A 217 -7.89 17.76 13.97
C THR A 217 -9.22 17.32 14.60
N HIS A 218 -10.31 18.10 14.47
CA HIS A 218 -11.60 17.79 15.09
C HIS A 218 -12.72 17.47 14.10
N SER A 219 -12.43 17.56 12.80
CA SER A 219 -13.40 17.25 11.74
C SER A 219 -13.15 15.88 11.11
N VAL A 220 -14.11 15.45 10.30
CA VAL A 220 -14.05 14.27 9.44
C VAL A 220 -13.96 14.72 7.99
N TYR A 221 -13.14 14.06 7.21
CA TYR A 221 -12.90 14.34 5.81
C TYR A 221 -13.20 13.11 4.95
N GLN A 222 -13.99 13.28 3.92
CA GLN A 222 -14.40 12.21 3.01
C GLN A 222 -13.43 12.13 1.82
N LEU A 223 -13.03 10.92 1.43
CA LEU A 223 -12.23 10.69 0.23
C LEU A 223 -13.08 11.00 -1.01
N THR A 224 -12.56 11.86 -1.87
CA THR A 224 -13.18 12.18 -3.16
C THR A 224 -12.82 11.14 -4.23
N PRO A 225 -13.49 11.12 -5.41
CA PRO A 225 -13.05 10.29 -6.52
C PRO A 225 -11.62 10.60 -7.03
N ASN A 226 -11.08 11.77 -6.70
CA ASN A 226 -9.71 12.16 -7.06
C ASN A 226 -8.69 11.54 -6.08
N CYS A 227 -8.67 10.20 -6.07
CA CYS A 227 -7.73 9.40 -5.29
C CYS A 227 -7.07 8.37 -6.19
N ASP A 228 -5.73 8.40 -6.25
CA ASP A 228 -4.93 7.45 -7.00
C ASP A 228 -3.70 6.99 -6.19
N ARG A 229 -2.64 6.55 -6.84
CA ARG A 229 -1.36 6.20 -6.20
C ARG A 229 -0.51 7.43 -5.84
N MET A 230 -0.81 8.61 -6.42
CA MET A 230 -0.09 9.86 -6.19
C MET A 230 -0.58 10.56 -4.94
N ALA A 231 -1.90 10.69 -4.79
CA ALA A 231 -2.52 11.42 -3.67
C ALA A 231 -4.00 11.05 -3.49
N CYS A 232 -4.51 11.31 -2.29
CA CYS A 232 -5.93 11.30 -1.99
C CYS A 232 -6.41 12.71 -1.67
N LYS A 233 -7.27 13.29 -2.54
CA LYS A 233 -7.97 14.53 -2.23
C LYS A 233 -9.17 14.22 -1.34
N LEU A 234 -9.28 14.99 -0.26
CA LEU A 234 -10.35 14.86 0.73
C LEU A 234 -11.29 16.05 0.63
N ALA A 235 -12.52 15.88 1.10
CA ALA A 235 -13.53 16.94 1.21
C ALA A 235 -14.10 16.98 2.63
N GLY A 236 -14.21 18.18 3.19
CA GLY A 236 -14.73 18.41 4.54
C GLY A 236 -14.80 19.89 4.87
N PRO A 237 -14.88 20.26 6.15
CA PRO A 237 -14.81 21.66 6.57
C PRO A 237 -13.53 22.34 6.09
N ALA A 238 -13.67 23.57 5.59
CA ALA A 238 -12.56 24.35 5.07
C ALA A 238 -11.51 24.64 6.16
N ILE A 239 -10.24 24.42 5.83
CA ILE A 239 -9.12 24.66 6.74
C ILE A 239 -8.62 26.09 6.53
N GLU A 240 -8.75 26.91 7.57
CA GLU A 240 -8.40 28.32 7.51
C GLU A 240 -6.88 28.53 7.50
N MET A 241 -6.42 29.35 6.56
CA MET A 241 -5.02 29.77 6.43
C MET A 241 -4.88 31.26 6.70
N LYS A 242 -3.75 31.69 7.26
CA LYS A 242 -3.43 33.12 7.53
C LYS A 242 -3.23 33.89 6.23
N HIS A 243 -2.71 33.22 5.22
CA HIS A 243 -2.41 33.71 3.88
C HIS A 243 -2.86 32.67 2.86
N GLY A 244 -2.66 32.90 1.59
CA GLY A 244 -3.00 31.93 0.54
C GLY A 244 -2.30 30.57 0.69
N ALA A 245 -2.78 29.57 -0.04
CA ALA A 245 -2.27 28.19 0.04
C ALA A 245 -0.86 28.02 -0.57
N ASP A 246 -0.47 28.92 -1.45
CA ASP A 246 0.76 28.82 -2.24
C ASP A 246 2.00 29.13 -1.43
N ILE A 247 3.02 28.30 -1.60
CA ILE A 247 4.37 28.50 -1.05
C ILE A 247 5.40 28.38 -2.17
N LEU A 248 6.62 28.86 -1.93
CA LEU A 248 7.73 28.48 -2.79
C LEU A 248 7.85 26.94 -2.78
N SER A 249 7.98 26.35 -3.98
CA SER A 249 8.05 24.90 -4.13
C SER A 249 9.10 24.28 -3.20
N ASP A 250 8.68 23.32 -2.42
CA ASP A 250 9.47 22.65 -1.38
C ASP A 250 9.30 21.13 -1.45
N GLY A 251 10.24 20.37 -0.85
CA GLY A 251 10.23 18.92 -0.85
C GLY A 251 8.95 18.31 -0.25
N ILE A 252 8.50 17.22 -0.87
CA ILE A 252 7.31 16.46 -0.41
C ILE A 252 7.77 15.08 0.05
N ALA A 253 7.24 14.64 1.18
CA ALA A 253 7.35 13.26 1.67
C ALA A 253 6.01 12.53 1.51
N ALA A 254 6.04 11.20 1.38
CA ALA A 254 4.82 10.41 1.48
C ALA A 254 4.13 10.67 2.84
N GLY A 255 2.81 10.84 2.80
CA GLY A 255 2.02 11.23 3.96
C GLY A 255 1.88 12.75 4.17
N SER A 256 2.62 13.61 3.44
CA SER A 256 2.42 15.05 3.52
C SER A 256 0.95 15.40 3.24
N VAL A 257 0.35 16.20 4.10
CA VAL A 257 -1.01 16.72 3.96
C VAL A 257 -0.89 18.17 3.49
N GLN A 258 -1.10 18.39 2.22
CA GLN A 258 -1.14 19.71 1.60
C GLN A 258 -2.55 20.27 1.68
N ILE A 259 -2.67 21.59 1.88
CA ILE A 259 -3.95 22.28 1.80
C ILE A 259 -3.99 23.06 0.48
N SER A 260 -4.91 22.68 -0.38
CA SER A 260 -5.08 23.30 -1.71
C SER A 260 -5.82 24.65 -1.61
N ALA A 261 -5.87 25.38 -2.72
CA ALA A 261 -6.49 26.71 -2.79
C ALA A 261 -7.99 26.72 -2.40
N ASP A 262 -8.67 25.58 -2.51
CA ASP A 262 -10.06 25.39 -2.03
C ASP A 262 -10.14 24.99 -0.55
N SER A 263 -9.05 25.16 0.21
CA SER A 263 -8.96 24.88 1.65
C SER A 263 -9.21 23.39 2.01
N GLN A 264 -9.00 22.48 1.06
CA GLN A 264 -9.21 21.04 1.27
C GLN A 264 -7.90 20.28 1.38
N PRO A 265 -7.85 19.20 2.21
CA PRO A 265 -6.63 18.43 2.37
C PRO A 265 -6.37 17.49 1.20
N ILE A 266 -5.10 17.39 0.81
CA ILE A 266 -4.58 16.40 -0.16
C ILE A 266 -3.48 15.61 0.54
N VAL A 267 -3.69 14.32 0.77
CA VAL A 267 -2.68 13.45 1.39
C VAL A 267 -1.85 12.78 0.30
N MET A 268 -0.55 13.02 0.32
CA MET A 268 0.38 12.51 -0.68
C MET A 268 0.72 11.05 -0.41
N LEU A 269 0.67 10.20 -1.45
CA LEU A 269 0.97 8.76 -1.40
C LEU A 269 2.30 8.43 -2.07
N THR A 270 2.52 7.17 -2.46
CA THR A 270 3.83 6.68 -2.91
C THR A 270 4.32 7.25 -4.24
N ASP A 271 3.39 7.56 -5.16
CA ASP A 271 3.73 8.10 -6.49
C ASP A 271 3.68 9.64 -6.53
N HIS A 272 3.75 10.31 -5.35
CA HIS A 272 3.75 11.77 -5.28
C HIS A 272 4.95 12.39 -6.03
N GLN A 273 4.80 13.62 -6.48
CA GLN A 273 5.91 14.41 -7.01
C GLN A 273 6.93 14.72 -5.91
N THR A 274 8.17 15.00 -6.31
CA THR A 274 9.26 15.26 -5.37
C THR A 274 9.17 16.62 -4.70
N THR A 275 8.54 17.60 -5.38
CA THR A 275 8.34 18.97 -4.89
C THR A 275 6.92 19.43 -5.15
N GLY A 276 6.42 20.41 -4.37
CA GLY A 276 5.11 21.02 -4.57
C GLY A 276 5.00 22.37 -3.89
N GLY A 277 4.01 23.17 -4.35
CA GLY A 277 3.84 24.57 -4.01
C GLY A 277 2.69 24.84 -3.04
N TYR A 278 2.09 23.84 -2.39
CA TYR A 278 1.07 24.05 -1.35
C TYR A 278 1.61 23.86 0.05
N ALA A 279 1.11 24.67 0.99
CA ALA A 279 1.48 24.58 2.40
C ALA A 279 1.11 23.20 2.99
N LYS A 280 2.06 22.60 3.68
CA LYS A 280 1.90 21.30 4.34
C LYS A 280 1.54 21.50 5.81
N ILE A 281 0.26 21.26 6.16
CA ILE A 281 -0.25 21.37 7.54
C ILE A 281 0.29 20.28 8.46
N ALA A 282 0.49 19.08 7.91
CA ALA A 282 0.85 17.89 8.67
C ALA A 282 1.55 16.85 7.77
N THR A 283 2.08 15.80 8.41
CA THR A 283 2.50 14.56 7.71
C THR A 283 1.88 13.36 8.44
N VAL A 284 1.11 12.54 7.71
CA VAL A 284 0.59 11.26 8.22
C VAL A 284 1.75 10.33 8.55
N ILE A 285 1.75 9.72 9.73
CA ILE A 285 2.82 8.81 10.13
C ILE A 285 2.83 7.55 9.25
N SER A 286 4.00 7.00 9.01
CA SER A 286 4.19 5.85 8.10
C SER A 286 3.36 4.62 8.50
N ALA A 287 3.09 4.42 9.79
CA ALA A 287 2.27 3.34 10.28
C ALA A 287 0.79 3.44 9.89
N ASP A 288 0.30 4.64 9.54
CA ASP A 288 -1.12 4.87 9.22
C ASP A 288 -1.38 4.99 7.69
N LEU A 289 -0.34 5.16 6.88
CA LEU A 289 -0.48 5.18 5.41
C LEU A 289 -1.11 3.90 4.84
N PRO A 290 -0.82 2.68 5.35
CA PRO A 290 -1.51 1.46 4.93
C PRO A 290 -3.04 1.53 5.07
N VAL A 291 -3.57 2.21 6.09
CA VAL A 291 -5.03 2.39 6.23
C VAL A 291 -5.59 3.22 5.09
N LEU A 292 -4.97 4.38 4.85
CA LEU A 292 -5.40 5.28 3.76
C LEU A 292 -5.30 4.57 2.40
N ALA A 293 -4.29 3.72 2.21
CA ALA A 293 -4.11 2.92 1.01
C ALA A 293 -5.28 1.97 0.72
N GLN A 294 -6.05 1.59 1.74
CA GLN A 294 -7.17 0.67 1.62
C GLN A 294 -8.53 1.36 1.56
N LEU A 295 -8.59 2.67 1.76
CA LEU A 295 -9.85 3.40 1.71
C LEU A 295 -10.30 3.67 0.26
N ARG A 296 -11.61 3.67 0.07
CA ARG A 296 -12.28 3.95 -1.21
C ARG A 296 -12.88 5.36 -1.23
N PRO A 297 -13.06 5.95 -2.40
CA PRO A 297 -13.88 7.16 -2.53
C PRO A 297 -15.23 7.00 -1.81
N GLY A 298 -15.64 8.05 -1.11
CA GLY A 298 -16.85 8.05 -0.27
C GLY A 298 -16.62 7.63 1.18
N GLN A 299 -15.56 6.91 1.50
CA GLN A 299 -15.18 6.65 2.89
C GLN A 299 -14.51 7.87 3.52
N ALA A 300 -14.51 7.94 4.85
CA ALA A 300 -14.03 9.12 5.55
C ALA A 300 -12.96 8.78 6.59
N VAL A 301 -12.16 9.81 6.94
CA VAL A 301 -11.08 9.73 7.93
C VAL A 301 -11.13 10.93 8.88
N ALA A 302 -10.54 10.77 10.04
CA ALA A 302 -10.23 11.87 10.95
C ALA A 302 -8.71 11.97 11.14
N PHE A 303 -8.23 13.15 11.57
CA PHE A 303 -6.82 13.40 11.85
C PHE A 303 -6.59 13.69 13.32
N ALA A 304 -5.40 13.34 13.83
CA ALA A 304 -4.94 13.75 15.14
C ALA A 304 -3.44 14.04 15.14
N PHE A 305 -3.02 15.11 15.80
CA PHE A 305 -1.60 15.34 16.03
C PHE A 305 -1.03 14.37 17.07
N VAL A 306 0.17 13.89 16.79
CA VAL A 306 0.98 13.08 17.69
C VAL A 306 2.41 13.62 17.72
N SER A 307 3.14 13.34 18.79
CA SER A 307 4.56 13.68 18.85
C SER A 307 5.39 12.76 17.93
N PRO A 308 6.58 13.20 17.46
CA PRO A 308 7.50 12.35 16.73
C PRO A 308 7.85 11.05 17.48
N ALA A 309 7.97 11.10 18.79
CA ALA A 309 8.22 9.92 19.62
C ALA A 309 7.04 8.90 19.58
N GLN A 310 5.80 9.39 19.52
CA GLN A 310 4.62 8.53 19.35
C GLN A 310 4.58 7.90 17.95
N ALA A 311 4.94 8.67 16.92
CA ALA A 311 5.03 8.18 15.54
C ALA A 311 6.07 7.04 15.42
N VAL A 312 7.26 7.23 15.99
CA VAL A 312 8.32 6.20 16.02
C VAL A 312 7.86 4.94 16.77
N ARG A 313 7.18 5.09 17.92
CA ARG A 313 6.64 3.94 18.66
C ARG A 313 5.62 3.15 17.83
N ALA A 314 4.74 3.84 17.09
CA ALA A 314 3.76 3.19 16.22
C ALA A 314 4.45 2.39 15.09
N ALA A 315 5.45 2.97 14.43
CA ALA A 315 6.22 2.30 13.38
C ALA A 315 6.98 1.07 13.93
N ARG A 316 7.62 1.18 15.09
CA ARG A 316 8.31 0.06 15.76
C ARG A 316 7.35 -1.07 16.14
N ARG A 317 6.16 -0.74 16.64
CA ARG A 317 5.12 -1.75 16.94
C ARG A 317 4.71 -2.53 15.71
N GLN A 318 4.47 -1.83 14.59
CA GLN A 318 4.11 -2.46 13.32
C GLN A 318 5.25 -3.37 12.81
N ALA A 319 6.50 -2.89 12.86
CA ALA A 319 7.67 -3.69 12.48
C ALA A 319 7.84 -4.94 13.35
N ALA A 320 7.62 -4.84 14.66
CA ALA A 320 7.72 -5.98 15.58
C ALA A 320 6.69 -7.08 15.25
N ILE A 321 5.46 -6.71 14.88
CA ILE A 321 4.43 -7.69 14.46
C ILE A 321 4.89 -8.43 13.21
N LEU A 322 5.39 -7.71 12.20
CA LEU A 322 5.92 -8.32 10.98
C LEU A 322 7.10 -9.25 11.27
N GLN A 323 8.02 -8.86 12.17
CA GLN A 323 9.15 -9.70 12.59
C GLN A 323 8.69 -10.98 13.30
N GLN A 324 7.68 -10.91 14.17
CA GLN A 324 7.10 -12.08 14.82
C GLN A 324 6.49 -13.07 13.83
N ILE A 325 5.86 -12.57 12.76
CA ILE A 325 5.31 -13.41 11.70
C ILE A 325 6.44 -14.06 10.90
N ALA A 326 7.46 -13.29 10.51
CA ALA A 326 8.61 -13.82 9.78
C ALA A 326 9.38 -14.88 10.58
N ALA A 327 9.51 -14.72 11.91
CA ALA A 327 10.20 -15.68 12.79
C ALA A 327 9.50 -17.04 12.87
N ARG A 328 8.24 -17.16 12.45
CA ARG A 328 7.55 -18.47 12.37
C ARG A 328 8.06 -19.34 11.23
N LEU A 329 8.66 -18.71 10.21
CA LEU A 329 9.21 -19.39 9.03
C LEU A 329 10.72 -19.65 9.14
N LEU A 330 11.41 -19.10 10.13
CA LEU A 330 12.82 -19.36 10.41
C LEU A 330 13.02 -20.59 11.30
#